data_dee7f2a5ad316edc9d3d369fd6584d94
#
_entry.id   dee7f2a5ad316edc9d3d369fd6584d94
#
_cell.length_a   1.000
_cell.length_b   1.000
_cell.length_c   1.000
_cell.angle_alpha   90.00
_cell.angle_beta   90.00
_cell.angle_gamma   90.00
#
_symmetry.space_group_name_H-M   'P 1'
#
loop_
_entity.id
_entity.type
_entity.pdbx_description
1 polymer ?
#
loop_
_entity_poly.entity_id
_entity_poly.type
_entity_poly.pdbx_seq_one_letter_code
_entity_poly.pdbx_strand_id
1 'polypeptide(L)'
;HVRNYTIGDVVARFKMMHGYNVLHPMGYDAFGQPAENAAIKNKSHPETWTLSCIDNMRTQLKKMGFSYDWDREVSTCLPEYYRWNQWIFLKMHEKGLAYKKAAIDNSFPDCETTLANEEVIDGKCWRCKKEVKQKELEQWFIKITAYKERLLDDLDRLKYWPERVVTMQKNWLGKSEGVEIYFKALPSEDRKACPEDKEKTTRQVIPVFTTRQDTIFGCTYIVLAPEYPLVKKLIKGKPNEKKILEFIDKVAKESKIVRTASDVKKEGIFTGSYAMNPVNSEAVPIWVADYVLMEYGTGAIMAVPAHDQRDFLFAKEHRLP
;
A
#
# COMPACT_ATOMS: atom_id res chain seq x y z
N HIS A 1 17.64 -4.21 21.80
CA HIS A 1 16.75 -4.13 22.98
C HIS A 1 17.43 -3.42 24.16
N VAL A 2 18.63 -3.84 24.61
CA VAL A 2 19.30 -3.30 25.80
C VAL A 2 19.36 -1.77 25.78
N ARG A 3 19.81 -1.15 24.67
CA ARG A 3 19.89 0.32 24.55
C ARG A 3 18.55 1.01 24.83
N ASN A 4 17.46 0.50 24.30
CA ASN A 4 16.14 1.10 24.47
C ASN A 4 15.66 1.01 25.91
N TYR A 5 15.85 -0.14 26.53
CA TYR A 5 15.42 -0.36 27.92
C TYR A 5 16.28 0.41 28.92
N THR A 6 17.60 0.53 28.66
CA THR A 6 18.51 1.30 29.51
C THR A 6 18.17 2.78 29.52
N ILE A 7 17.87 3.39 28.37
CA ILE A 7 17.53 4.84 28.30
C ILE A 7 16.29 5.14 29.15
N GLY A 8 15.24 4.32 29.01
CA GLY A 8 14.02 4.47 29.82
C GLY A 8 14.28 4.32 31.32
N ASP A 9 15.08 3.32 31.70
CA ASP A 9 15.43 3.07 33.10
C ASP A 9 16.24 4.23 33.72
N VAL A 10 17.19 4.80 32.99
CA VAL A 10 17.96 5.98 33.43
C VAL A 10 17.02 7.16 33.68
N VAL A 11 16.09 7.45 32.78
CA VAL A 11 15.11 8.52 32.94
C VAL A 11 14.20 8.26 34.14
N ALA A 12 13.71 7.04 34.31
CA ALA A 12 12.87 6.65 35.44
C ALA A 12 13.59 6.86 36.78
N ARG A 13 14.85 6.38 36.92
CA ARG A 13 15.68 6.56 38.12
C ARG A 13 15.94 8.04 38.40
N PHE A 14 16.28 8.80 37.37
CA PHE A 14 16.53 10.25 37.52
C PHE A 14 15.27 10.95 38.07
N LYS A 15 14.08 10.64 37.54
CA LYS A 15 12.83 11.22 38.01
C LYS A 15 12.49 10.79 39.43
N MET A 16 12.67 9.51 39.78
CA MET A 16 12.47 9.03 41.17
C MET A 16 13.36 9.74 42.15
N MET A 17 14.66 9.94 41.83
CA MET A 17 15.60 10.67 42.69
C MET A 17 15.21 12.14 42.88
N HIS A 18 14.42 12.71 41.97
CA HIS A 18 13.88 14.08 42.08
C HIS A 18 12.48 14.11 42.72
N GLY A 19 12.03 13.01 43.35
CA GLY A 19 10.76 12.96 44.09
C GLY A 19 9.50 12.81 43.25
N TYR A 20 9.64 12.45 41.96
CA TYR A 20 8.46 12.17 41.13
C TYR A 20 7.92 10.76 41.39
N ASN A 21 6.60 10.64 41.33
CA ASN A 21 5.92 9.33 41.24
C ASN A 21 6.10 8.80 39.80
N VAL A 22 6.84 7.70 39.64
CA VAL A 22 7.16 7.16 38.33
C VAL A 22 6.48 5.82 38.13
N LEU A 23 5.66 5.69 37.09
CA LEU A 23 5.12 4.43 36.60
C LEU A 23 5.92 3.98 35.38
N HIS A 24 6.72 2.94 35.54
CA HIS A 24 7.61 2.41 34.49
C HIS A 24 7.59 0.88 34.45
N PRO A 25 6.48 0.27 33.98
CA PRO A 25 6.35 -1.19 33.90
C PRO A 25 7.10 -1.75 32.70
N MET A 26 7.35 -3.06 32.70
CA MET A 26 7.80 -3.82 31.54
C MET A 26 6.60 -4.36 30.77
N GLY A 27 6.65 -4.30 29.43
CA GLY A 27 5.65 -4.90 28.54
C GLY A 27 6.30 -5.82 27.51
N TYR A 28 5.70 -7.00 27.29
CA TYR A 28 6.13 -7.98 26.29
C TYR A 28 5.09 -8.00 25.16
N ASP A 29 5.51 -7.57 23.98
CA ASP A 29 4.72 -7.73 22.75
C ASP A 29 4.92 -9.15 22.23
N ALA A 30 3.96 -10.01 22.53
CA ALA A 30 4.17 -11.46 22.52
C ALA A 30 3.26 -12.23 21.55
N PHE A 31 2.41 -11.55 20.78
CA PHE A 31 1.66 -12.14 19.68
C PHE A 31 2.42 -12.07 18.36
N GLY A 32 2.10 -12.98 17.45
CA GLY A 32 2.43 -12.88 16.04
C GLY A 32 3.11 -14.09 15.44
N GLN A 33 3.18 -14.10 14.13
CA GLN A 33 3.77 -15.15 13.31
C GLN A 33 5.25 -15.48 13.67
N PRO A 34 6.12 -14.53 14.05
CA PRO A 34 7.49 -14.87 14.44
C PRO A 34 7.56 -15.86 15.59
N ALA A 35 6.67 -15.72 16.59
CA ALA A 35 6.60 -16.65 17.72
C ALA A 35 6.08 -18.03 17.30
N GLU A 36 5.04 -18.08 16.47
CA GLU A 36 4.51 -19.34 15.91
C GLU A 36 5.57 -20.10 15.09
N ASN A 37 6.27 -19.40 14.20
CA ASN A 37 7.32 -20.02 13.38
C ASN A 37 8.49 -20.52 14.21
N ALA A 38 8.87 -19.79 15.25
CA ALA A 38 9.90 -20.26 16.19
C ALA A 38 9.44 -21.50 16.94
N ALA A 39 8.19 -21.55 17.39
CA ALA A 39 7.60 -22.71 18.05
C ALA A 39 7.55 -23.94 17.14
N ILE A 40 7.11 -23.79 15.90
CA ILE A 40 7.10 -24.86 14.88
C ILE A 40 8.53 -25.40 14.67
N LYS A 41 9.50 -24.50 14.46
CA LYS A 41 10.91 -24.87 14.27
C LYS A 41 11.49 -25.64 15.46
N ASN A 42 11.08 -25.28 16.67
CA ASN A 42 11.54 -25.90 17.92
C ASN A 42 10.62 -27.04 18.38
N LYS A 43 9.62 -27.44 17.57
CA LYS A 43 8.66 -28.52 17.88
C LYS A 43 7.98 -28.32 19.24
N SER A 44 7.59 -27.07 19.53
CA SER A 44 6.94 -26.67 20.78
C SER A 44 5.59 -26.02 20.49
N HIS A 45 4.70 -25.99 21.47
CA HIS A 45 3.47 -25.20 21.37
C HIS A 45 3.79 -23.69 21.42
N PRO A 46 3.16 -22.82 20.59
CA PRO A 46 3.44 -21.38 20.57
C PRO A 46 3.34 -20.70 21.91
N GLU A 47 2.32 -21.02 22.72
CA GLU A 47 2.15 -20.48 24.07
C GLU A 47 3.33 -20.84 24.98
N THR A 48 3.68 -22.12 25.04
CA THR A 48 4.80 -22.62 25.88
C THR A 48 6.12 -21.96 25.47
N TRP A 49 6.38 -21.87 24.17
CA TRP A 49 7.56 -21.19 23.63
C TRP A 49 7.59 -19.73 24.03
N THR A 50 6.50 -19.01 23.81
CA THR A 50 6.40 -17.57 24.07
C THR A 50 6.58 -17.26 25.54
N LEU A 51 5.89 -17.97 26.43
CA LEU A 51 6.01 -17.78 27.89
C LEU A 51 7.43 -18.09 28.40
N SER A 52 8.07 -19.13 27.87
CA SER A 52 9.48 -19.42 28.21
C SER A 52 10.45 -18.31 27.76
N CYS A 53 10.20 -17.71 26.59
CA CYS A 53 10.97 -16.56 26.11
C CYS A 53 10.79 -15.32 26.99
N ILE A 54 9.56 -15.06 27.46
CA ILE A 54 9.25 -13.96 28.40
C ILE A 54 9.99 -14.16 29.72
N ASP A 55 9.95 -15.36 30.31
CA ASP A 55 10.66 -15.69 31.55
C ASP A 55 12.18 -15.52 31.43
N ASN A 56 12.75 -15.98 30.31
CA ASN A 56 14.17 -15.79 30.04
C ASN A 56 14.52 -14.30 29.92
N MET A 57 13.73 -13.52 29.18
CA MET A 57 13.96 -12.09 29.00
C MET A 57 13.80 -11.34 30.35
N ARG A 58 12.77 -11.64 31.13
CA ARG A 58 12.59 -11.08 32.48
C ARG A 58 13.79 -11.34 33.38
N THR A 59 14.27 -12.58 33.37
CA THR A 59 15.46 -12.99 34.15
C THR A 59 16.71 -12.20 33.74
N GLN A 60 16.93 -12.04 32.44
CA GLN A 60 18.07 -11.28 31.94
C GLN A 60 17.98 -9.79 32.31
N LEU A 61 16.80 -9.17 32.14
CA LEU A 61 16.60 -7.76 32.45
C LEU A 61 16.73 -7.48 33.98
N LYS A 62 16.23 -8.39 34.83
CA LYS A 62 16.42 -8.29 36.27
C LYS A 62 17.91 -8.42 36.66
N LYS A 63 18.67 -9.30 36.02
CA LYS A 63 20.14 -9.42 36.23
C LYS A 63 20.89 -8.15 35.84
N MET A 64 20.40 -7.37 34.88
CA MET A 64 20.96 -6.07 34.50
C MET A 64 20.65 -4.98 35.53
N GLY A 65 19.83 -5.25 36.53
CA GLY A 65 19.49 -4.30 37.60
C GLY A 65 18.55 -3.20 37.19
N PHE A 66 17.72 -3.39 36.16
CA PHE A 66 16.72 -2.41 35.76
C PHE A 66 15.63 -2.21 36.82
N SER A 67 15.21 -0.96 37.03
CA SER A 67 14.24 -0.53 38.03
C SER A 67 12.79 -0.49 37.52
N TYR A 68 12.43 -1.40 36.61
CA TYR A 68 11.05 -1.51 36.15
C TYR A 68 10.11 -1.91 37.29
N ASP A 69 8.87 -1.48 37.19
CA ASP A 69 7.79 -1.95 38.07
C ASP A 69 7.36 -3.34 37.61
N TRP A 70 8.05 -4.36 38.13
CA TRP A 70 7.85 -5.76 37.74
C TRP A 70 6.50 -6.32 38.21
N ASP A 71 5.87 -5.71 39.23
CA ASP A 71 4.55 -6.12 39.71
C ASP A 71 3.43 -5.67 38.74
N ARG A 72 3.74 -4.72 37.88
CA ARG A 72 2.83 -4.22 36.82
C ARG A 72 3.27 -4.62 35.42
N GLU A 73 4.08 -5.64 35.28
CA GLU A 73 4.43 -6.12 33.94
C GLU A 73 3.19 -6.64 33.20
N VAL A 74 3.19 -6.48 31.88
CA VAL A 74 2.11 -6.93 31.00
C VAL A 74 2.63 -7.78 29.86
N SER A 75 1.82 -8.75 29.43
CA SER A 75 2.11 -9.56 28.25
C SER A 75 0.91 -9.51 27.32
N THR A 76 1.12 -9.05 26.08
CA THR A 76 0.03 -8.80 25.12
C THR A 76 -0.69 -10.06 24.68
N CYS A 77 -0.07 -11.24 24.85
CA CYS A 77 -0.65 -12.55 24.51
C CYS A 77 -1.58 -13.11 25.59
N LEU A 78 -1.69 -12.47 26.74
CA LEU A 78 -2.55 -12.97 27.84
C LEU A 78 -3.97 -12.39 27.76
N PRO A 79 -5.00 -13.18 28.16
CA PRO A 79 -6.41 -12.78 28.07
C PRO A 79 -6.73 -11.46 28.78
N GLU A 80 -6.12 -11.22 29.94
CA GLU A 80 -6.30 -9.98 30.72
C GLU A 80 -5.85 -8.73 29.96
N TYR A 81 -4.93 -8.88 28.97
CA TYR A 81 -4.51 -7.80 28.10
C TYR A 81 -5.33 -7.76 26.80
N TYR A 82 -5.37 -8.85 26.02
CA TYR A 82 -5.97 -8.81 24.68
C TYR A 82 -7.49 -8.63 24.67
N ARG A 83 -8.19 -8.86 25.80
CA ARG A 83 -9.61 -8.50 25.93
C ARG A 83 -9.87 -7.03 25.60
N TRP A 84 -8.92 -6.15 25.88
CA TRP A 84 -9.02 -4.73 25.56
C TRP A 84 -8.86 -4.46 24.08
N ASN A 85 -7.99 -5.21 23.37
CA ASN A 85 -7.90 -5.15 21.93
C ASN A 85 -9.23 -5.59 21.29
N GLN A 86 -9.84 -6.65 21.81
CA GLN A 86 -11.16 -7.10 21.36
C GLN A 86 -12.23 -6.04 21.61
N TRP A 87 -12.23 -5.40 22.78
CA TRP A 87 -13.16 -4.32 23.09
C TRP A 87 -12.98 -3.12 22.17
N ILE A 88 -11.74 -2.68 21.90
CA ILE A 88 -11.44 -1.59 20.98
C ILE A 88 -11.93 -1.96 19.56
N PHE A 89 -11.68 -3.18 19.10
CA PHE A 89 -12.14 -3.65 17.81
C PHE A 89 -13.67 -3.58 17.70
N LEU A 90 -14.40 -4.03 18.71
CA LEU A 90 -15.86 -3.95 18.73
C LEU A 90 -16.34 -2.49 18.65
N LYS A 91 -15.68 -1.58 19.38
CA LYS A 91 -16.01 -0.14 19.32
C LYS A 91 -15.70 0.46 17.94
N MET A 92 -14.64 0.02 17.26
CA MET A 92 -14.34 0.42 15.90
C MET A 92 -15.40 -0.12 14.93
N HIS A 93 -15.84 -1.36 15.10
CA HIS A 93 -16.91 -1.96 14.30
C HIS A 93 -18.24 -1.23 14.49
N GLU A 94 -18.66 -0.96 15.73
CA GLU A 94 -19.86 -0.18 16.06
C GLU A 94 -19.87 1.20 15.38
N LYS A 95 -18.69 1.82 15.22
CA LYS A 95 -18.51 3.12 14.54
C LYS A 95 -18.35 3.01 13.02
N GLY A 96 -18.44 1.83 12.42
CA GLY A 96 -18.23 1.60 11.00
C GLY A 96 -16.79 1.82 10.53
N LEU A 97 -15.82 1.79 11.46
CA LEU A 97 -14.39 1.92 11.18
C LEU A 97 -13.73 0.58 10.85
N ALA A 98 -14.26 -0.53 11.37
CA ALA A 98 -13.87 -1.88 11.01
C ALA A 98 -14.96 -2.50 10.12
N TYR A 99 -14.58 -3.11 9.01
CA TYR A 99 -15.50 -3.71 8.03
C TYR A 99 -14.87 -4.91 7.34
N LYS A 100 -15.69 -5.80 6.81
CA LYS A 100 -15.24 -6.93 6.00
C LYS A 100 -15.28 -6.59 4.51
N LYS A 101 -14.28 -7.07 3.79
CA LYS A 101 -14.19 -6.92 2.34
C LYS A 101 -13.41 -8.10 1.76
N ALA A 102 -13.87 -8.60 0.61
CA ALA A 102 -13.07 -9.49 -0.21
C ALA A 102 -11.87 -8.72 -0.77
N ALA A 103 -10.68 -9.25 -0.61
CA ALA A 103 -9.44 -8.70 -1.11
C ALA A 103 -8.52 -9.81 -1.59
N ILE A 104 -7.73 -9.49 -2.59
CA ILE A 104 -6.66 -10.36 -3.06
C ILE A 104 -5.56 -10.34 -2.01
N ASP A 105 -5.25 -11.49 -1.47
CA ASP A 105 -4.18 -11.68 -0.50
C ASP A 105 -3.14 -12.66 -1.02
N ASN A 106 -1.92 -12.49 -0.56
CA ASN A 106 -0.81 -13.35 -0.89
C ASN A 106 -0.89 -14.62 -0.03
N SER A 107 -1.55 -15.64 -0.55
CA SER A 107 -1.67 -16.93 0.10
C SER A 107 -0.43 -17.79 -0.14
N PHE A 108 0.07 -18.39 0.92
CA PHE A 108 1.21 -19.29 0.85
C PHE A 108 0.80 -20.68 1.35
N PRO A 109 0.53 -21.64 0.43
CA PRO A 109 -0.03 -22.96 0.79
C PRO A 109 0.85 -23.77 1.73
N ASP A 110 2.19 -23.69 1.58
CA ASP A 110 3.13 -24.52 2.34
C ASP A 110 3.36 -24.02 3.79
N CYS A 111 3.06 -22.77 4.08
CA CYS A 111 3.11 -22.24 5.45
C CYS A 111 1.70 -21.99 6.03
N GLU A 112 0.66 -22.34 5.27
CA GLU A 112 -0.76 -22.18 5.66
C GLU A 112 -1.09 -20.78 6.19
N THR A 113 -0.45 -19.75 5.62
CA THR A 113 -0.57 -18.36 6.07
C THR A 113 -0.76 -17.39 4.91
N THR A 114 -1.20 -16.19 5.24
CA THR A 114 -1.19 -15.05 4.33
C THR A 114 0.04 -14.19 4.61
N LEU A 115 0.55 -13.54 3.56
CA LEU A 115 1.74 -12.70 3.63
C LEU A 115 1.38 -11.26 3.30
N ALA A 116 1.88 -10.32 4.09
CA ALA A 116 1.86 -8.92 3.72
C ALA A 116 2.65 -8.67 2.42
N ASN A 117 2.32 -7.61 1.69
CA ASN A 117 3.01 -7.32 0.42
C ASN A 117 4.53 -7.16 0.61
N GLU A 118 4.96 -6.61 1.75
CA GLU A 118 6.36 -6.41 2.12
C GLU A 118 7.10 -7.74 2.39
N GLU A 119 6.36 -8.81 2.60
CA GLU A 119 6.88 -10.16 2.85
C GLU A 119 7.01 -10.99 1.55
N VAL A 120 6.58 -10.44 0.42
CA VAL A 120 6.72 -11.04 -0.91
C VAL A 120 7.84 -10.32 -1.67
N ILE A 121 8.92 -11.05 -1.95
CA ILE A 121 10.08 -10.55 -2.70
C ILE A 121 10.19 -11.37 -3.98
N ASP A 122 10.12 -10.70 -5.14
CA ASP A 122 10.18 -11.34 -6.47
C ASP A 122 9.16 -12.48 -6.65
N GLY A 123 7.92 -12.26 -6.14
CA GLY A 123 6.84 -13.25 -6.20
C GLY A 123 7.04 -14.46 -5.26
N LYS A 124 8.01 -14.39 -4.36
CA LYS A 124 8.35 -15.47 -3.43
C LYS A 124 8.25 -15.00 -1.98
N CYS A 125 7.92 -15.93 -1.09
CA CYS A 125 7.96 -15.69 0.34
C CYS A 125 9.39 -15.31 0.79
N TRP A 126 9.53 -14.20 1.51
CA TRP A 126 10.83 -13.72 2.00
C TRP A 126 11.59 -14.73 2.88
N ARG A 127 10.86 -15.65 3.54
CA ARG A 127 11.43 -16.66 4.44
C ARG A 127 11.86 -17.93 3.73
N CYS A 128 10.93 -18.63 3.07
CA CYS A 128 11.15 -19.94 2.50
C CYS A 128 11.50 -19.91 1.00
N LYS A 129 11.43 -18.73 0.36
CA LYS A 129 11.78 -18.49 -1.06
C LYS A 129 10.90 -19.25 -2.07
N LYS A 130 9.78 -19.85 -1.63
CA LYS A 130 8.83 -20.50 -2.54
C LYS A 130 7.83 -19.50 -3.11
N GLU A 131 7.23 -19.84 -4.24
CA GLU A 131 6.28 -18.99 -4.95
C GLU A 131 5.01 -18.74 -4.13
N VAL A 132 4.54 -17.49 -4.15
CA VAL A 132 3.32 -17.04 -3.50
C VAL A 132 2.19 -17.06 -4.51
N LYS A 133 1.01 -17.52 -4.10
CA LYS A 133 -0.21 -17.50 -4.91
C LYS A 133 -1.16 -16.43 -4.39
N GLN A 134 -1.77 -15.70 -5.30
CA GLN A 134 -2.82 -14.77 -4.94
C GLN A 134 -4.14 -15.50 -4.79
N LYS A 135 -4.85 -15.23 -3.70
CA LYS A 135 -6.18 -15.78 -3.43
C LYS A 135 -7.09 -14.68 -2.93
N GLU A 136 -8.31 -14.64 -3.44
CA GLU A 136 -9.34 -13.75 -2.90
C GLU A 136 -9.87 -14.32 -1.59
N LEU A 137 -9.76 -13.53 -0.52
CA LEU A 137 -10.21 -13.87 0.82
C LEU A 137 -11.04 -12.73 1.40
N GLU A 138 -12.10 -13.08 2.13
CA GLU A 138 -12.84 -12.10 2.91
C GLU A 138 -12.07 -11.81 4.20
N GLN A 139 -11.67 -10.53 4.37
CA GLN A 139 -10.84 -10.10 5.49
C GLN A 139 -11.41 -8.87 6.18
N TRP A 140 -10.96 -8.63 7.41
CA TRP A 140 -11.22 -7.41 8.14
C TRP A 140 -10.30 -6.29 7.68
N PHE A 141 -10.91 -5.12 7.48
CA PHE A 141 -10.22 -3.88 7.17
C PHE A 141 -10.55 -2.81 8.19
N ILE A 142 -9.60 -1.92 8.43
CA ILE A 142 -9.79 -0.71 9.22
C ILE A 142 -9.79 0.49 8.29
N LYS A 143 -10.79 1.36 8.41
CA LYS A 143 -10.96 2.55 7.59
C LYS A 143 -9.99 3.66 8.04
N ILE A 144 -8.70 3.44 7.84
CA ILE A 144 -7.62 4.33 8.33
C ILE A 144 -7.70 5.74 7.75
N THR A 145 -8.32 5.91 6.57
CA THR A 145 -8.49 7.21 5.91
C THR A 145 -9.62 8.06 6.47
N ALA A 146 -10.46 7.52 7.38
CA ALA A 146 -11.62 8.24 7.92
C ALA A 146 -11.25 9.51 8.70
N TYR A 147 -10.04 9.58 9.22
CA TYR A 147 -9.53 10.71 10.00
C TYR A 147 -8.42 11.49 9.31
N LYS A 148 -8.15 11.20 8.03
CA LYS A 148 -7.01 11.76 7.30
C LYS A 148 -6.99 13.29 7.31
N GLU A 149 -8.11 13.93 6.97
CA GLU A 149 -8.22 15.39 6.94
C GLU A 149 -8.05 15.98 8.34
N ARG A 150 -8.75 15.43 9.33
CA ARG A 150 -8.64 15.88 10.71
C ARG A 150 -7.21 15.74 11.25
N LEU A 151 -6.52 14.65 10.94
CA LEU A 151 -5.13 14.45 11.34
C LEU A 151 -4.21 15.51 10.72
N LEU A 152 -4.44 15.86 9.45
CA LEU A 152 -3.67 16.89 8.77
C LEU A 152 -3.89 18.27 9.38
N ASP A 153 -5.15 18.65 9.63
CA ASP A 153 -5.52 19.92 10.23
C ASP A 153 -5.02 20.06 11.68
N ASP A 154 -5.07 18.98 12.45
CA ASP A 154 -4.65 18.96 13.85
C ASP A 154 -3.11 18.98 14.03
N LEU A 155 -2.31 18.77 12.97
CA LEU A 155 -0.84 18.86 13.07
C LEU A 155 -0.37 20.24 13.56
N ASP A 156 -1.07 21.31 13.22
CA ASP A 156 -0.70 22.67 13.64
C ASP A 156 -0.92 22.91 15.15
N ARG A 157 -1.64 22.01 15.84
CA ARG A 157 -1.81 22.03 17.30
C ARG A 157 -0.63 21.41 18.07
N LEU A 158 0.23 20.68 17.38
CA LEU A 158 1.34 19.94 17.99
C LEU A 158 2.58 20.83 18.18
N LYS A 159 2.44 21.91 18.93
CA LYS A 159 3.44 22.98 19.11
C LYS A 159 4.81 22.50 19.63
N TYR A 160 4.84 21.35 20.33
CA TYR A 160 6.06 20.80 20.94
C TYR A 160 6.68 19.66 20.13
N TRP A 161 6.10 19.33 19.00
CA TRP A 161 6.67 18.32 18.11
C TRP A 161 7.82 18.91 17.29
N PRO A 162 8.92 18.16 17.08
CA PRO A 162 9.98 18.61 16.19
C PRO A 162 9.43 18.88 14.78
N GLU A 163 9.81 20.01 14.19
CA GLU A 163 9.37 20.45 12.86
C GLU A 163 9.56 19.35 11.79
N ARG A 164 10.71 18.65 11.85
CA ARG A 164 10.99 17.51 10.97
C ARG A 164 9.91 16.43 11.04
N VAL A 165 9.42 16.12 12.24
CA VAL A 165 8.39 15.09 12.43
C VAL A 165 7.05 15.57 11.87
N VAL A 166 6.68 16.82 12.12
CA VAL A 166 5.44 17.42 11.56
C VAL A 166 5.48 17.40 10.03
N THR A 167 6.62 17.79 9.43
CA THR A 167 6.81 17.74 7.98
C THR A 167 6.68 16.32 7.42
N MET A 168 7.30 15.33 8.09
CA MET A 168 7.15 13.93 7.69
C MET A 168 5.69 13.47 7.75
N GLN A 169 4.94 13.86 8.78
CA GLN A 169 3.51 13.52 8.90
C GLN A 169 2.66 14.21 7.83
N LYS A 170 2.90 15.49 7.55
CA LYS A 170 2.22 16.22 6.46
C LYS A 170 2.45 15.54 5.11
N ASN A 171 3.68 15.16 4.82
CA ASN A 171 4.03 14.47 3.57
C ASN A 171 3.40 13.07 3.48
N TRP A 172 3.36 12.34 4.60
CA TRP A 172 2.74 11.01 4.67
C TRP A 172 1.23 11.06 4.48
N LEU A 173 0.55 11.96 5.18
CA LEU A 173 -0.91 12.14 5.07
C LEU A 173 -1.30 12.64 3.69
N GLY A 174 -0.57 13.59 3.14
CA GLY A 174 -0.74 14.17 1.82
C GLY A 174 -2.18 14.61 1.52
N LYS A 175 -2.38 15.83 1.06
CA LYS A 175 -3.66 16.24 0.48
C LYS A 175 -3.39 16.50 -1.00
N SER A 176 -4.11 15.78 -1.86
CA SER A 176 -4.01 15.96 -3.31
C SER A 176 -5.37 16.41 -3.82
N GLU A 177 -5.42 17.61 -4.38
CA GLU A 177 -6.61 18.14 -5.04
C GLU A 177 -6.39 18.07 -6.54
N GLY A 178 -7.38 17.55 -7.25
CA GLY A 178 -7.30 17.37 -8.68
C GLY A 178 -8.68 17.23 -9.29
N VAL A 179 -8.71 17.00 -10.58
CA VAL A 179 -9.93 16.81 -11.35
C VAL A 179 -9.93 15.47 -12.07
N GLU A 180 -11.11 14.92 -12.28
CA GLU A 180 -11.31 13.80 -13.18
C GLU A 180 -11.64 14.32 -14.59
N ILE A 181 -10.90 13.84 -15.57
CA ILE A 181 -11.09 14.15 -16.98
C ILE A 181 -11.50 12.86 -17.69
N TYR A 182 -12.53 12.96 -18.52
CA TYR A 182 -13.14 11.82 -19.17
C TYR A 182 -12.70 11.71 -20.62
N PHE A 183 -11.85 10.72 -20.92
CA PHE A 183 -11.40 10.40 -22.27
C PHE A 183 -12.33 9.35 -22.89
N LYS A 184 -12.81 9.57 -24.10
CA LYS A 184 -13.65 8.61 -24.83
C LYS A 184 -12.77 7.63 -25.59
N ALA A 185 -12.86 6.33 -25.28
CA ALA A 185 -12.17 5.31 -26.04
C ALA A 185 -12.76 5.23 -27.48
N LEU A 186 -11.86 5.19 -28.47
CA LEU A 186 -12.21 5.08 -29.88
C LEU A 186 -12.20 3.61 -30.32
N PRO A 187 -13.09 3.22 -31.25
CA PRO A 187 -12.98 1.93 -31.94
C PRO A 187 -11.63 1.82 -32.64
N SER A 188 -11.14 0.59 -32.80
CA SER A 188 -9.78 0.30 -33.29
C SER A 188 -9.42 0.81 -34.68
N GLU A 189 -10.39 1.13 -35.51
CA GLU A 189 -10.19 1.51 -36.91
C GLU A 189 -10.25 3.02 -37.18
N ASP A 190 -10.74 3.82 -36.20
CA ASP A 190 -11.02 5.23 -36.41
C ASP A 190 -9.96 6.16 -35.79
N ARG A 191 -8.79 6.31 -36.46
CA ARG A 191 -7.85 7.39 -36.18
C ARG A 191 -8.40 8.79 -36.60
N LYS A 192 -9.51 8.81 -37.36
CA LYS A 192 -10.13 10.00 -37.93
C LYS A 192 -11.63 10.06 -37.64
N ALA A 193 -12.07 9.61 -36.48
CA ALA A 193 -13.49 9.74 -36.15
C ALA A 193 -13.86 11.21 -35.99
N CYS A 194 -14.63 11.70 -36.98
CA CYS A 194 -15.22 13.03 -36.95
C CYS A 194 -16.21 13.15 -35.78
N PRO A 195 -16.36 14.35 -35.16
CA PRO A 195 -17.26 14.57 -34.02
C PRO A 195 -18.76 14.29 -34.29
N GLU A 196 -19.13 14.05 -35.54
CA GLU A 196 -20.53 14.00 -35.98
C GLU A 196 -21.19 12.61 -35.99
N ASP A 197 -20.44 11.51 -35.77
CA ASP A 197 -21.05 10.19 -35.64
C ASP A 197 -21.73 10.02 -34.27
N LYS A 198 -22.84 10.74 -34.11
CA LYS A 198 -23.85 10.56 -33.08
C LYS A 198 -24.65 9.32 -33.38
N GLU A 199 -24.71 8.44 -32.36
CA GLU A 199 -25.60 7.29 -32.25
C GLU A 199 -25.08 5.94 -32.74
N LYS A 200 -24.87 5.07 -31.78
CA LYS A 200 -24.98 3.60 -31.76
C LYS A 200 -23.77 2.78 -31.31
N THR A 201 -22.83 3.35 -30.55
CA THR A 201 -21.96 2.43 -29.78
C THR A 201 -21.77 3.05 -28.38
N THR A 202 -22.02 2.25 -27.34
CA THR A 202 -21.73 2.62 -25.95
C THR A 202 -20.23 2.86 -25.84
N ARG A 203 -19.79 4.11 -26.13
CA ARG A 203 -18.38 4.50 -26.09
C ARG A 203 -17.91 4.35 -24.66
N GLN A 204 -16.89 3.54 -24.45
CA GLN A 204 -16.28 3.36 -23.13
C GLN A 204 -15.57 4.66 -22.75
N VAL A 205 -15.80 5.12 -21.55
CA VAL A 205 -15.19 6.33 -21.00
C VAL A 205 -14.11 5.93 -20.03
N ILE A 206 -12.94 6.56 -20.15
CA ILE A 206 -11.79 6.35 -19.26
C ILE A 206 -11.68 7.59 -18.38
N PRO A 207 -12.10 7.55 -17.11
CA PRO A 207 -11.84 8.61 -16.16
C PRO A 207 -10.33 8.63 -15.82
N VAL A 208 -9.73 9.79 -15.94
CA VAL A 208 -8.33 10.06 -15.61
C VAL A 208 -8.27 11.09 -14.53
N PHE A 209 -7.66 10.76 -13.39
CA PHE A 209 -7.42 11.75 -12.33
C PHE A 209 -6.10 12.46 -12.57
N THR A 210 -6.10 13.80 -12.46
CA THR A 210 -4.89 14.60 -12.54
C THR A 210 -4.93 15.81 -11.59
N THR A 211 -3.79 16.17 -11.02
CA THR A 211 -3.59 17.43 -10.29
C THR A 211 -3.08 18.56 -11.20
N ARG A 212 -2.81 18.24 -12.48
CA ARG A 212 -2.23 19.14 -13.46
C ARG A 212 -3.12 19.22 -14.71
N GLN A 213 -4.39 19.59 -14.51
CA GLN A 213 -5.35 19.78 -15.60
C GLN A 213 -4.92 20.82 -16.63
N ASP A 214 -4.06 21.76 -16.23
CA ASP A 214 -3.47 22.78 -17.08
C ASP A 214 -2.60 22.19 -18.22
N THR A 215 -2.09 20.97 -18.05
CA THR A 215 -1.21 20.31 -19.02
C THR A 215 -1.92 19.42 -20.04
N ILE A 216 -3.27 19.34 -20.01
CA ILE A 216 -4.06 18.42 -20.83
C ILE A 216 -3.82 18.59 -22.35
N PHE A 217 -3.50 19.79 -22.82
CA PHE A 217 -3.15 20.04 -24.22
C PHE A 217 -1.89 19.32 -24.67
N GLY A 218 -0.97 19.04 -23.75
CA GLY A 218 0.27 18.28 -23.99
C GLY A 218 0.12 16.78 -23.72
N CYS A 219 -1.09 16.27 -23.49
CA CYS A 219 -1.33 14.85 -23.33
C CYS A 219 -1.15 14.13 -24.67
N THR A 220 -0.15 13.26 -24.77
CA THR A 220 0.19 12.55 -26.01
C THR A 220 -0.15 11.05 -25.95
N TYR A 221 -0.44 10.50 -24.78
CA TYR A 221 -0.96 9.13 -24.61
C TYR A 221 -1.65 8.96 -23.27
N ILE A 222 -2.46 7.88 -23.16
CA ILE A 222 -3.11 7.46 -21.91
C ILE A 222 -2.44 6.18 -21.44
N VAL A 223 -2.25 6.05 -20.13
CA VAL A 223 -1.73 4.83 -19.53
C VAL A 223 -2.72 4.27 -18.52
N LEU A 224 -3.00 3.00 -18.65
CA LEU A 224 -3.87 2.23 -17.76
C LEU A 224 -3.02 1.33 -16.86
N ALA A 225 -3.46 1.16 -15.61
CA ALA A 225 -2.93 0.13 -14.74
C ALA A 225 -3.19 -1.26 -15.37
N PRO A 226 -2.30 -2.23 -15.20
CA PRO A 226 -2.51 -3.61 -15.71
C PRO A 226 -3.80 -4.24 -15.19
N GLU A 227 -4.23 -3.88 -14.00
CA GLU A 227 -5.44 -4.37 -13.33
C GLU A 227 -6.71 -3.62 -13.74
N TYR A 228 -6.61 -2.61 -14.61
CA TYR A 228 -7.73 -1.75 -14.97
C TYR A 228 -8.84 -2.52 -15.71
N PRO A 229 -10.11 -2.43 -15.28
CA PRO A 229 -11.19 -3.31 -15.77
C PRO A 229 -11.44 -3.28 -17.28
N LEU A 230 -11.19 -2.12 -17.93
CA LEU A 230 -11.38 -1.98 -19.37
C LEU A 230 -10.27 -2.61 -20.21
N VAL A 231 -9.10 -2.91 -19.66
CA VAL A 231 -7.96 -3.44 -20.42
C VAL A 231 -8.36 -4.68 -21.20
N LYS A 232 -8.97 -5.66 -20.55
CA LYS A 232 -9.43 -6.92 -21.20
C LYS A 232 -10.41 -6.67 -22.36
N LYS A 233 -11.25 -5.63 -22.27
CA LYS A 233 -12.18 -5.28 -23.35
C LYS A 233 -11.48 -4.56 -24.50
N LEU A 234 -10.52 -3.68 -24.17
CA LEU A 234 -9.78 -2.89 -25.16
C LEU A 234 -8.84 -3.74 -26.02
N ILE A 235 -8.30 -4.83 -25.46
CA ILE A 235 -7.33 -5.70 -26.15
C ILE A 235 -7.95 -6.88 -26.90
N LYS A 236 -9.24 -7.19 -26.62
CA LYS A 236 -9.91 -8.38 -27.19
C LYS A 236 -9.86 -8.41 -28.71
N GLY A 237 -9.34 -9.50 -29.25
CA GLY A 237 -9.20 -9.72 -30.70
C GLY A 237 -8.08 -8.93 -31.36
N LYS A 238 -7.18 -8.29 -30.60
CA LYS A 238 -6.09 -7.50 -31.14
C LYS A 238 -4.76 -8.27 -31.19
N PRO A 239 -3.83 -7.88 -32.08
CA PRO A 239 -2.55 -8.61 -32.24
C PRO A 239 -1.72 -8.71 -30.96
N ASN A 240 -1.86 -7.73 -30.05
CA ASN A 240 -1.10 -7.67 -28.81
C ASN A 240 -1.82 -8.30 -27.60
N GLU A 241 -3.01 -8.87 -27.77
CA GLU A 241 -3.82 -9.42 -26.68
C GLU A 241 -3.02 -10.39 -25.79
N LYS A 242 -2.39 -11.41 -26.41
CA LYS A 242 -1.61 -12.40 -25.67
C LYS A 242 -0.45 -11.78 -24.89
N LYS A 243 0.31 -10.88 -25.54
CA LYS A 243 1.45 -10.21 -24.91
C LYS A 243 1.02 -9.34 -23.72
N ILE A 244 -0.13 -8.66 -23.82
CA ILE A 244 -0.64 -7.83 -22.74
C ILE A 244 -1.12 -8.69 -21.58
N LEU A 245 -1.76 -9.83 -21.82
CA LEU A 245 -2.15 -10.75 -20.75
C LEU A 245 -0.94 -11.33 -20.03
N GLU A 246 0.11 -11.74 -20.74
CA GLU A 246 1.38 -12.18 -20.16
C GLU A 246 2.05 -11.06 -19.34
N PHE A 247 1.99 -9.82 -19.82
CA PHE A 247 2.51 -8.65 -19.11
C PHE A 247 1.74 -8.36 -17.82
N ILE A 248 0.40 -8.44 -17.85
CA ILE A 248 -0.44 -8.30 -16.66
C ILE A 248 -0.05 -9.34 -15.60
N ASP A 249 0.11 -10.60 -16.00
CA ASP A 249 0.50 -11.69 -15.10
C ASP A 249 1.92 -11.51 -14.55
N LYS A 250 2.84 -10.92 -15.33
CA LYS A 250 4.18 -10.54 -14.88
C LYS A 250 4.10 -9.46 -13.81
N VAL A 251 3.43 -8.35 -14.12
CA VAL A 251 3.35 -7.17 -13.22
C VAL A 251 2.57 -7.48 -11.94
N ALA A 252 1.58 -8.37 -11.97
CA ALA A 252 0.87 -8.81 -10.78
C ALA A 252 1.78 -9.47 -9.72
N LYS A 253 2.95 -9.97 -10.12
CA LYS A 253 3.95 -10.58 -9.22
C LYS A 253 4.97 -9.56 -8.69
N GLU A 254 5.01 -8.35 -9.24
CA GLU A 254 5.95 -7.31 -8.84
C GLU A 254 5.44 -6.51 -7.64
N SER A 255 6.36 -6.11 -6.75
CA SER A 255 5.98 -5.26 -5.63
C SER A 255 5.64 -3.83 -6.09
N LYS A 256 4.66 -3.20 -5.46
CA LYS A 256 4.27 -1.82 -5.76
C LYS A 256 5.41 -0.82 -5.57
N ILE A 257 6.33 -1.10 -4.65
CA ILE A 257 7.52 -0.27 -4.40
C ILE A 257 8.43 -0.27 -5.63
N VAL A 258 8.67 -1.43 -6.22
CA VAL A 258 9.47 -1.55 -7.45
C VAL A 258 8.77 -0.85 -8.62
N ARG A 259 7.45 -1.05 -8.76
CA ARG A 259 6.65 -0.41 -9.81
C ARG A 259 6.69 1.13 -9.75
N THR A 260 6.80 1.73 -8.56
CA THR A 260 6.81 3.19 -8.37
C THR A 260 8.19 3.79 -8.21
N ALA A 261 9.24 2.99 -8.07
CA ALA A 261 10.62 3.47 -7.93
C ALA A 261 11.05 4.27 -9.18
N SER A 262 11.67 5.42 -8.97
CA SER A 262 12.07 6.35 -10.05
C SER A 262 13.27 5.88 -10.86
N ASP A 263 14.09 5.01 -10.30
CA ASP A 263 15.34 4.47 -10.84
C ASP A 263 15.17 3.18 -11.63
N VAL A 264 13.95 2.62 -11.66
CA VAL A 264 13.62 1.41 -12.43
C VAL A 264 13.03 1.79 -13.77
N LYS A 265 13.53 1.13 -14.81
CA LYS A 265 13.00 1.26 -16.17
C LYS A 265 11.53 0.86 -16.21
N LYS A 266 10.69 1.71 -16.81
CA LYS A 266 9.25 1.48 -16.94
C LYS A 266 8.93 0.66 -18.18
N GLU A 267 8.09 -0.35 -18.01
CA GLU A 267 7.66 -1.21 -19.11
C GLU A 267 6.17 -0.98 -19.41
N GLY A 268 5.82 -1.11 -20.68
CA GLY A 268 4.44 -1.02 -21.10
C GLY A 268 4.20 -1.53 -22.51
N ILE A 269 2.92 -1.81 -22.81
CA ILE A 269 2.52 -2.37 -24.10
C ILE A 269 1.33 -1.56 -24.64
N PHE A 270 1.42 -1.20 -25.92
CA PHE A 270 0.32 -0.55 -26.63
C PHE A 270 -0.88 -1.48 -26.80
N THR A 271 -2.06 -1.01 -26.40
CA THR A 271 -3.31 -1.82 -26.46
C THR A 271 -3.86 -2.00 -27.87
N GLY A 272 -3.36 -1.24 -28.84
CA GLY A 272 -3.99 -1.15 -30.18
C GLY A 272 -5.25 -0.29 -30.18
N SER A 273 -5.56 0.43 -29.11
CA SER A 273 -6.72 1.32 -28.99
C SER A 273 -6.28 2.76 -28.78
N TYR A 274 -7.18 3.68 -29.05
CA TYR A 274 -6.98 5.12 -28.88
C TYR A 274 -8.05 5.70 -27.98
N ALA A 275 -7.78 6.87 -27.41
CA ALA A 275 -8.77 7.69 -26.71
C ALA A 275 -8.75 9.09 -27.29
N MET A 276 -9.89 9.77 -27.24
CA MET A 276 -10.00 11.16 -27.71
C MET A 276 -9.69 12.10 -26.55
N ASN A 277 -8.73 12.99 -26.75
CA ASN A 277 -8.47 14.10 -25.84
C ASN A 277 -9.65 15.07 -25.90
N PRO A 278 -10.34 15.34 -24.77
CA PRO A 278 -11.60 16.10 -24.78
C PRO A 278 -11.42 17.59 -25.11
N VAL A 279 -10.20 18.14 -25.05
CA VAL A 279 -9.96 19.58 -25.27
C VAL A 279 -9.49 19.92 -26.68
N ASN A 280 -8.71 19.06 -27.34
CA ASN A 280 -8.21 19.30 -28.70
C ASN A 280 -8.71 18.31 -29.74
N SER A 281 -9.52 17.31 -29.30
CA SER A 281 -10.09 16.27 -30.16
C SER A 281 -9.04 15.37 -30.87
N GLU A 282 -7.81 15.35 -30.37
CA GLU A 282 -6.76 14.46 -30.90
C GLU A 282 -6.93 13.04 -30.35
N ALA A 283 -6.66 12.06 -31.24
CA ALA A 283 -6.64 10.66 -30.87
C ALA A 283 -5.29 10.31 -30.27
N VAL A 284 -5.26 9.96 -28.98
CA VAL A 284 -4.07 9.58 -28.24
C VAL A 284 -4.04 8.05 -28.00
N PRO A 285 -2.91 7.36 -28.16
CA PRO A 285 -2.83 5.92 -27.96
C PRO A 285 -3.00 5.53 -26.49
N ILE A 286 -3.63 4.38 -26.27
CA ILE A 286 -3.82 3.81 -24.92
C ILE A 286 -2.80 2.71 -24.68
N TRP A 287 -2.04 2.85 -23.60
CA TRP A 287 -1.01 1.91 -23.16
C TRP A 287 -1.41 1.24 -21.85
N VAL A 288 -0.88 0.05 -21.61
CA VAL A 288 -0.86 -0.59 -20.29
C VAL A 288 0.58 -0.56 -19.81
N ALA A 289 0.85 -0.03 -18.61
CA ALA A 289 2.21 0.06 -18.09
C ALA A 289 2.28 -0.25 -16.59
N ASP A 290 3.45 -0.70 -16.15
CA ASP A 290 3.73 -1.16 -14.79
C ASP A 290 3.70 -0.07 -13.73
N TYR A 291 3.98 1.19 -14.09
CA TYR A 291 4.11 2.31 -13.15
C TYR A 291 2.79 2.97 -12.75
N VAL A 292 1.67 2.59 -13.37
CA VAL A 292 0.35 3.05 -12.98
C VAL A 292 -0.28 2.06 -11.99
N LEU A 293 -0.74 2.58 -10.86
CA LEU A 293 -1.37 1.77 -9.81
C LEU A 293 -2.88 1.95 -9.83
N MET A 294 -3.62 0.85 -9.68
CA MET A 294 -5.09 0.88 -9.65
C MET A 294 -5.66 1.66 -8.47
N GLU A 295 -4.94 1.71 -7.35
CA GLU A 295 -5.38 2.40 -6.13
C GLU A 295 -5.06 3.91 -6.12
N TYR A 296 -4.31 4.41 -7.10
CA TYR A 296 -4.03 5.83 -7.22
C TYR A 296 -4.96 6.48 -8.24
N GLY A 297 -5.76 7.44 -7.79
CA GLY A 297 -6.77 8.10 -8.61
C GLY A 297 -7.78 7.10 -9.17
N THR A 298 -7.90 7.05 -10.48
CA THR A 298 -8.83 6.17 -11.20
C THR A 298 -8.16 4.90 -11.75
N GLY A 299 -6.86 4.70 -11.56
CA GLY A 299 -6.09 3.64 -12.21
C GLY A 299 -5.76 3.94 -13.68
N ALA A 300 -6.02 5.17 -14.12
CA ALA A 300 -5.68 5.68 -15.45
C ALA A 300 -5.04 7.06 -15.32
N ILE A 301 -4.02 7.33 -16.13
CA ILE A 301 -3.36 8.63 -16.19
C ILE A 301 -3.30 9.17 -17.61
N MET A 302 -3.36 10.47 -17.76
CA MET A 302 -2.92 11.16 -18.98
C MET A 302 -1.41 11.38 -18.88
N ALA A 303 -0.68 10.98 -19.89
CA ALA A 303 0.76 11.14 -19.95
C ALA A 303 1.12 12.41 -20.70
N VAL A 304 1.98 13.21 -20.05
CA VAL A 304 2.40 14.53 -20.56
C VAL A 304 3.92 14.63 -20.57
N PRO A 305 4.61 14.11 -21.61
CA PRO A 305 6.07 14.06 -21.67
C PRO A 305 6.79 15.39 -21.48
N ALA A 306 6.14 16.50 -21.80
CA ALA A 306 6.71 17.84 -21.62
C ALA A 306 6.76 18.30 -20.16
N HIS A 307 6.04 17.63 -19.24
CA HIS A 307 5.87 18.06 -17.84
C HIS A 307 6.14 16.97 -16.79
N ASP A 308 6.26 15.71 -17.21
CA ASP A 308 6.60 14.59 -16.32
C ASP A 308 7.79 13.80 -16.85
N GLN A 309 8.81 13.63 -16.01
CA GLN A 309 10.04 12.94 -16.39
C GLN A 309 9.84 11.46 -16.70
N ARG A 310 8.91 10.79 -16.04
CA ARG A 310 8.61 9.36 -16.28
C ARG A 310 7.92 9.22 -17.61
N ASP A 311 6.95 10.09 -17.90
CA ASP A 311 6.24 10.12 -19.17
C ASP A 311 7.20 10.43 -20.31
N PHE A 312 8.14 11.36 -20.11
CA PHE A 312 9.17 11.69 -21.10
C PHE A 312 10.07 10.48 -21.43
N LEU A 313 10.57 9.79 -20.40
CA LEU A 313 11.43 8.62 -20.60
C LEU A 313 10.69 7.49 -21.31
N PHE A 314 9.45 7.23 -20.90
CA PHE A 314 8.59 6.23 -21.55
C PHE A 314 8.27 6.60 -23.00
N ALA A 315 7.90 7.85 -23.26
CA ALA A 315 7.63 8.34 -24.61
C ALA A 315 8.85 8.21 -25.52
N LYS A 316 10.03 8.58 -25.02
CA LYS A 316 11.30 8.45 -25.76
C LYS A 316 11.61 7.01 -26.13
N GLU A 317 11.42 6.06 -25.21
CA GLU A 317 11.64 4.63 -25.45
C GLU A 317 10.69 4.07 -26.51
N HIS A 318 9.42 4.44 -26.42
CA HIS A 318 8.38 3.93 -27.32
C HIS A 318 8.16 4.81 -28.57
N ARG A 319 8.98 5.83 -28.76
CA ARG A 319 8.91 6.79 -29.90
C ARG A 319 7.54 7.46 -30.01
N LEU A 320 6.99 7.84 -28.85
CA LEU A 320 5.77 8.61 -28.75
C LEU A 320 6.08 10.11 -28.80
N PRO A 321 5.11 10.96 -29.26
CA PRO A 321 5.27 12.40 -29.26
C PRO A 321 5.52 12.99 -27.88
#